data_e8675c4a70961c72d38f54eceb85099a
#
_entry.id   e8675c4a70961c72d38f54eceb85099a
#
_cell.length_a   1.000
_cell.length_b   1.000
_cell.length_c   1.000
_cell.angle_alpha   90.00
_cell.angle_beta   90.00
_cell.angle_gamma   90.00
#
_symmetry.space_group_name_H-M   'P 1'
#
loop_
_entity.id
_entity.type
_entity.pdbx_description
1 polymer ?
#
loop_
_entity_poly.entity_id
_entity_poly.type
_entity_poly.pdbx_seq_one_letter_code
_entity_poly.pdbx_strand_id
1 'polypeptide(L)'
;IFAEKQHTYALTGLFSIIAVILALLIQDWILVEVNWVRMGGFHLTLVISGFAMVVGLPCGIILALGRRSQLPVIKAFSVTFIEVFRSVPLITILFMATAMFPLFMPEGFELNKLVQVIAAVCLFTSCYMAEIVRSGLQAIPKGQFEAASSIGLGYWQSMGLVVMPQALKFMIPNIVSSFIGIFKDTTLVYIVGMFDILAMTRAMSNDVPWRGEFHEPFLMTAIIFFV
;
A
#
# COMPACT_ATOMS: atom_id res chain seq x y z
N ILE A 1 10.57 -29.83 7.53
CA ILE A 1 9.71 -29.57 6.34
C ILE A 1 8.94 -28.23 6.51
N PHE A 2 8.31 -27.94 7.69
CA PHE A 2 7.56 -26.68 7.89
C PHE A 2 8.47 -25.46 8.06
N ALA A 3 9.59 -25.56 8.77
CA ALA A 3 10.54 -24.49 8.99
C ALA A 3 11.24 -24.06 7.68
N GLU A 4 11.55 -25.02 6.81
CA GLU A 4 12.21 -24.80 5.54
C GLU A 4 11.32 -24.02 4.55
N LYS A 5 10.04 -24.35 4.50
CA LYS A 5 9.06 -23.58 3.68
C LYS A 5 8.88 -22.15 4.18
N GLN A 6 8.93 -21.90 5.50
CA GLN A 6 8.80 -20.56 6.04
C GLN A 6 10.01 -19.66 5.71
N HIS A 7 11.23 -20.22 5.75
CA HIS A 7 12.41 -19.49 5.27
C HIS A 7 12.31 -19.14 3.79
N THR A 8 11.75 -20.04 2.98
CA THR A 8 11.56 -19.80 1.56
C THR A 8 10.56 -18.64 1.31
N TYR A 9 9.43 -18.59 2.02
CA TYR A 9 8.45 -17.50 1.85
C TYR A 9 8.97 -16.16 2.38
N ALA A 10 9.72 -16.15 3.48
CA ALA A 10 10.35 -14.94 3.99
C ALA A 10 11.44 -14.42 3.03
N LEU A 11 12.24 -15.32 2.46
CA LEU A 11 13.25 -14.99 1.47
C LEU A 11 12.64 -14.52 0.15
N THR A 12 11.57 -15.13 -0.34
CA THR A 12 10.87 -14.68 -1.56
C THR A 12 10.22 -13.31 -1.35
N GLY A 13 9.63 -13.04 -0.19
CA GLY A 13 9.09 -11.73 0.17
C GLY A 13 10.19 -10.65 0.22
N LEU A 14 11.31 -10.96 0.87
CA LEU A 14 12.47 -10.05 0.94
C LEU A 14 13.08 -9.82 -0.45
N PHE A 15 13.19 -10.87 -1.27
CA PHE A 15 13.71 -10.77 -2.65
C PHE A 15 12.79 -9.91 -3.53
N SER A 16 11.46 -10.03 -3.37
CA SER A 16 10.50 -9.21 -4.10
C SER A 16 10.60 -7.73 -3.71
N ILE A 17 10.77 -7.44 -2.41
CA ILE A 17 10.97 -6.07 -1.93
C ILE A 17 12.28 -5.48 -2.46
N ILE A 18 13.36 -6.25 -2.40
CA ILE A 18 14.67 -5.84 -2.92
C ILE A 18 14.61 -5.63 -4.45
N ALA A 19 13.93 -6.51 -5.19
CA ALA A 19 13.76 -6.39 -6.63
C ALA A 19 12.97 -5.13 -7.01
N VAL A 20 11.94 -4.79 -6.24
CA VAL A 20 11.16 -3.56 -6.42
C VAL A 20 12.01 -2.32 -6.12
N ILE A 21 12.78 -2.34 -5.02
CA ILE A 21 13.69 -1.24 -4.67
C ILE A 21 14.78 -1.09 -5.74
N LEU A 22 15.37 -2.18 -6.19
CA LEU A 22 16.36 -2.17 -7.28
C LEU A 22 15.76 -1.68 -8.59
N ALA A 23 14.54 -2.07 -8.94
CA ALA A 23 13.85 -1.59 -10.12
C ALA A 23 13.63 -0.07 -10.08
N LEU A 24 13.31 0.47 -8.89
CA LEU A 24 13.17 1.91 -8.68
C LEU A 24 14.51 2.66 -8.79
N LEU A 25 15.59 2.08 -8.25
CA LEU A 25 16.93 2.68 -8.29
C LEU A 25 17.56 2.61 -9.69
N ILE A 26 17.23 1.59 -10.47
CA ILE A 26 17.75 1.37 -11.83
C ILE A 26 16.93 2.16 -12.86
N GLN A 27 15.72 2.59 -12.52
CA GLN A 27 14.81 3.33 -13.39
C GLN A 27 15.49 4.56 -14.03
N ASP A 28 16.25 5.34 -13.28
CA ASP A 28 16.95 6.53 -13.78
C ASP A 28 18.19 6.19 -14.65
N TRP A 29 18.66 4.94 -14.62
CA TRP A 29 19.91 4.52 -15.28
C TRP A 29 19.70 3.77 -16.59
N ILE A 30 18.57 3.10 -16.76
CA ILE A 30 18.30 2.19 -17.91
C ILE A 30 17.10 2.65 -18.73
N LEU A 31 16.16 3.39 -18.14
CA LEU A 31 14.93 3.77 -18.83
C LEU A 31 15.00 5.23 -19.29
N VAL A 32 14.63 5.44 -20.55
CA VAL A 32 14.41 6.77 -21.12
C VAL A 32 13.39 7.51 -20.28
N GLU A 33 13.59 8.81 -20.02
CA GLU A 33 12.61 9.65 -19.35
C GLU A 33 11.23 9.49 -20.01
N VAL A 34 10.35 8.80 -19.32
CA VAL A 34 8.99 8.63 -19.80
C VAL A 34 8.15 9.79 -19.29
N ASN A 35 7.53 10.51 -20.21
CA ASN A 35 6.58 11.53 -19.86
C ASN A 35 5.38 10.88 -19.17
N TRP A 36 5.19 11.16 -17.87
CA TRP A 36 4.15 10.59 -17.03
C TRP A 36 2.73 10.77 -17.57
N VAL A 37 2.52 11.82 -18.37
CA VAL A 37 1.25 12.03 -19.11
C VAL A 37 0.99 10.91 -20.11
N ARG A 38 2.04 10.30 -20.67
CA ARG A 38 1.94 9.15 -21.60
C ARG A 38 1.82 7.80 -20.88
N MET A 39 2.20 7.72 -19.60
CA MET A 39 2.06 6.52 -18.76
C MET A 39 0.72 6.44 -18.01
N GLY A 40 -0.21 7.32 -18.28
CA GLY A 40 -1.52 7.37 -17.65
C GLY A 40 -2.38 6.12 -17.88
N GLY A 41 -3.60 6.17 -17.37
CA GLY A 41 -4.59 5.11 -17.54
C GLY A 41 -4.37 3.91 -16.65
N PHE A 42 -4.70 2.73 -17.15
CA PHE A 42 -4.67 1.47 -16.41
C PHE A 42 -3.29 1.12 -15.84
N HIS A 43 -2.21 1.42 -16.58
CA HIS A 43 -0.85 1.17 -16.12
C HIS A 43 -0.51 1.97 -14.86
N LEU A 44 -0.84 3.26 -14.82
CA LEU A 44 -0.62 4.10 -13.64
C LEU A 44 -1.41 3.60 -12.43
N THR A 45 -2.67 3.21 -12.64
CA THR A 45 -3.51 2.59 -11.60
C THR A 45 -2.86 1.34 -11.03
N LEU A 46 -2.35 0.43 -11.89
CA LEU A 46 -1.65 -0.78 -11.46
C LEU A 46 -0.36 -0.49 -10.70
N VAL A 47 0.44 0.47 -11.17
CA VAL A 47 1.71 0.83 -10.51
C VAL A 47 1.43 1.36 -9.11
N ILE A 48 0.55 2.37 -8.96
CA ILE A 48 0.26 2.97 -7.65
C ILE A 48 -0.34 1.94 -6.70
N SER A 49 -1.38 1.21 -7.13
CA SER A 49 -2.03 0.20 -6.28
C SER A 49 -1.10 -0.96 -5.95
N GLY A 50 -0.30 -1.44 -6.91
CA GLY A 50 0.67 -2.51 -6.71
C GLY A 50 1.71 -2.15 -5.65
N PHE A 51 2.32 -0.96 -5.73
CA PHE A 51 3.24 -0.47 -4.69
C PHE A 51 2.56 -0.33 -3.34
N ALA A 52 1.35 0.22 -3.30
CA ALA A 52 0.58 0.36 -2.07
C ALA A 52 0.31 -0.99 -1.39
N MET A 53 0.02 -2.03 -2.18
CA MET A 53 -0.19 -3.38 -1.66
C MET A 53 1.11 -4.01 -1.14
N VAL A 54 2.18 -3.97 -1.95
CA VAL A 54 3.46 -4.63 -1.64
C VAL A 54 4.15 -3.98 -0.44
N VAL A 55 4.11 -2.66 -0.32
CA VAL A 55 4.74 -1.91 0.78
C VAL A 55 3.80 -1.77 1.97
N GLY A 56 2.50 -1.54 1.71
CA GLY A 56 1.52 -1.25 2.75
C GLY A 56 1.33 -2.39 3.73
N LEU A 57 1.28 -3.64 3.27
CA LEU A 57 1.07 -4.79 4.15
C LEU A 57 2.26 -5.04 5.10
N PRO A 58 3.53 -5.13 4.65
CA PRO A 58 4.67 -5.28 5.57
C PRO A 58 4.80 -4.13 6.56
N CYS A 59 4.68 -2.89 6.10
CA CYS A 59 4.72 -1.72 6.97
C CYS A 59 3.56 -1.72 7.98
N GLY A 60 2.37 -2.12 7.55
CA GLY A 60 1.20 -2.30 8.42
C GLY A 60 1.44 -3.34 9.50
N ILE A 61 2.06 -4.47 9.18
CA ILE A 61 2.44 -5.50 10.17
C ILE A 61 3.41 -4.91 11.21
N ILE A 62 4.44 -4.20 10.75
CA ILE A 62 5.43 -3.56 11.65
C ILE A 62 4.74 -2.56 12.59
N LEU A 63 3.87 -1.69 12.06
CA LEU A 63 3.12 -0.72 12.85
C LEU A 63 2.17 -1.40 13.86
N ALA A 64 1.48 -2.46 13.47
CA ALA A 64 0.58 -3.21 14.34
C ALA A 64 1.33 -3.91 15.48
N LEU A 65 2.51 -4.47 15.22
CA LEU A 65 3.38 -5.05 16.24
C LEU A 65 3.97 -3.97 17.14
N GLY A 66 4.38 -2.83 16.57
CA GLY A 66 4.84 -1.66 17.32
C GLY A 66 3.78 -1.14 18.31
N ARG A 67 2.51 -1.10 17.91
CA ARG A 67 1.38 -0.74 18.79
C ARG A 67 1.21 -1.70 19.98
N ARG A 68 1.65 -2.95 19.84
CA ARG A 68 1.63 -3.98 20.93
C ARG A 68 2.92 -4.05 21.74
N SER A 69 3.91 -3.25 21.39
CA SER A 69 5.21 -3.23 22.06
C SER A 69 5.08 -2.85 23.54
N GLN A 70 5.92 -3.45 24.38
CA GLN A 70 6.09 -3.08 25.78
C GLN A 70 6.91 -1.79 25.94
N LEU A 71 7.65 -1.38 24.91
CA LEU A 71 8.42 -0.15 24.90
C LEU A 71 7.48 1.05 24.67
N PRO A 72 7.38 1.98 25.65
CA PRO A 72 6.37 3.05 25.60
C PRO A 72 6.58 4.00 24.40
N VAL A 73 7.83 4.25 24.01
CA VAL A 73 8.18 5.12 22.89
C VAL A 73 7.71 4.52 21.58
N ILE A 74 7.99 3.23 21.32
CA ILE A 74 7.58 2.53 20.08
C ILE A 74 6.06 2.45 20.00
N LYS A 75 5.42 2.13 21.14
CA LYS A 75 3.96 2.07 21.23
C LYS A 75 3.33 3.43 20.94
N ALA A 76 3.79 4.49 21.60
CA ALA A 76 3.27 5.84 21.42
C ALA A 76 3.45 6.30 19.97
N PHE A 77 4.63 6.13 19.39
CA PHE A 77 4.88 6.47 17.99
C PHE A 77 3.93 5.73 17.05
N SER A 78 3.82 4.40 17.18
CA SER A 78 2.99 3.59 16.29
C SER A 78 1.51 3.95 16.42
N VAL A 79 1.01 4.17 17.63
CA VAL A 79 -0.38 4.59 17.88
C VAL A 79 -0.64 5.94 17.24
N THR A 80 0.18 6.94 17.56
CA THR A 80 -0.01 8.30 17.04
C THR A 80 0.07 8.33 15.52
N PHE A 81 1.04 7.63 14.94
CA PHE A 81 1.20 7.55 13.49
C PHE A 81 -0.03 6.95 12.80
N ILE A 82 -0.51 5.80 13.29
CA ILE A 82 -1.70 5.15 12.73
C ILE A 82 -2.93 6.05 12.86
N GLU A 83 -3.19 6.62 14.03
CA GLU A 83 -4.39 7.43 14.28
C GLU A 83 -4.37 8.73 13.45
N VAL A 84 -3.23 9.41 13.34
CA VAL A 84 -3.08 10.65 12.55
C VAL A 84 -3.38 10.36 11.08
N PHE A 85 -2.71 9.38 10.47
CA PHE A 85 -2.89 9.12 9.04
C PHE A 85 -4.25 8.52 8.69
N ARG A 86 -4.91 7.83 9.62
CA ARG A 86 -6.27 7.33 9.41
C ARG A 86 -7.36 8.38 9.65
N SER A 87 -7.06 9.44 10.39
CA SER A 87 -8.01 10.54 10.60
C SER A 87 -8.09 11.52 9.44
N VAL A 88 -7.10 11.48 8.54
CA VAL A 88 -7.01 12.39 7.38
C VAL A 88 -7.46 11.66 6.12
N PRO A 89 -8.36 12.25 5.30
CA PRO A 89 -8.75 11.68 4.01
C PRO A 89 -7.55 11.50 3.08
N LEU A 90 -7.53 10.43 2.27
CA LEU A 90 -6.45 10.16 1.32
C LEU A 90 -6.19 11.35 0.37
N ILE A 91 -7.25 12.00 -0.08
CA ILE A 91 -7.15 13.19 -0.96
C ILE A 91 -6.30 14.30 -0.35
N THR A 92 -6.46 14.53 0.96
CA THR A 92 -5.69 15.54 1.70
C THR A 92 -4.22 15.13 1.80
N ILE A 93 -3.93 13.85 2.06
CA ILE A 93 -2.56 13.31 2.13
C ILE A 93 -1.88 13.45 0.77
N LEU A 94 -2.58 13.15 -0.34
CA LEU A 94 -2.06 13.33 -1.69
C LEU A 94 -1.73 14.80 -1.98
N PHE A 95 -2.60 15.71 -1.61
CA PHE A 95 -2.36 17.14 -1.78
C PHE A 95 -1.19 17.62 -0.92
N MET A 96 -1.11 17.19 0.32
CA MET A 96 0.03 17.52 1.20
C MET A 96 1.35 17.01 0.63
N ALA A 97 1.39 15.78 0.13
CA ALA A 97 2.59 15.18 -0.41
C ALA A 97 3.06 15.85 -1.71
N THR A 98 2.15 16.29 -2.56
CA THR A 98 2.49 16.81 -3.89
C THR A 98 2.56 18.33 -3.99
N ALA A 99 1.81 19.06 -3.18
CA ALA A 99 1.77 20.51 -3.22
C ALA A 99 2.47 21.16 -2.02
N MET A 100 2.31 20.62 -0.81
CA MET A 100 2.87 21.23 0.39
C MET A 100 4.28 20.73 0.71
N PHE A 101 4.53 19.43 0.62
CA PHE A 101 5.84 18.87 0.96
C PHE A 101 7.01 19.46 0.17
N PRO A 102 6.90 19.70 -1.16
CA PRO A 102 7.97 20.36 -1.92
C PRO A 102 8.37 21.75 -1.40
N LEU A 103 7.43 22.48 -0.76
CA LEU A 103 7.72 23.81 -0.20
C LEU A 103 8.72 23.79 0.96
N PHE A 104 8.89 22.65 1.60
CA PHE A 104 9.83 22.45 2.71
C PHE A 104 11.17 21.84 2.26
N MET A 105 11.31 21.53 0.96
CA MET A 105 12.56 20.99 0.43
C MET A 105 13.58 22.09 0.13
N PRO A 106 14.88 21.78 0.24
CA PRO A 106 15.93 22.70 -0.17
C PRO A 106 15.83 23.04 -1.65
N GLU A 107 16.29 24.23 -2.03
CA GLU A 107 16.37 24.65 -3.42
C GLU A 107 17.19 23.64 -4.26
N GLY A 108 16.64 23.24 -5.40
CA GLY A 108 17.25 22.27 -6.31
C GLY A 108 16.95 20.79 -6.00
N PHE A 109 16.16 20.49 -4.94
CA PHE A 109 15.71 19.14 -4.67
C PHE A 109 14.27 18.94 -5.16
N GLU A 110 14.13 18.32 -6.33
CA GLU A 110 12.82 18.00 -6.90
C GLU A 110 12.57 16.49 -6.83
N LEU A 111 11.57 16.09 -6.05
CA LEU A 111 11.07 14.72 -6.07
C LEU A 111 10.09 14.54 -7.22
N ASN A 112 10.25 13.45 -7.95
CA ASN A 112 9.31 13.05 -8.98
C ASN A 112 7.89 12.92 -8.38
N LYS A 113 6.92 13.51 -9.04
CA LYS A 113 5.51 13.54 -8.59
C LYS A 113 4.92 12.16 -8.36
N LEU A 114 5.27 11.18 -9.20
CA LEU A 114 4.84 9.80 -9.02
C LEU A 114 5.36 9.21 -7.72
N VAL A 115 6.63 9.46 -7.37
CA VAL A 115 7.23 8.98 -6.12
C VAL A 115 6.51 9.58 -4.92
N GLN A 116 6.17 10.88 -4.97
CA GLN A 116 5.40 11.55 -3.91
C GLN A 116 4.03 10.90 -3.72
N VAL A 117 3.32 10.63 -4.82
CA VAL A 117 2.00 9.97 -4.80
C VAL A 117 2.11 8.54 -4.28
N ILE A 118 3.06 7.74 -4.78
CA ILE A 118 3.28 6.36 -4.31
C ILE A 118 3.59 6.36 -2.81
N ALA A 119 4.48 7.24 -2.34
CA ALA A 119 4.81 7.33 -0.92
C ALA A 119 3.58 7.68 -0.07
N ALA A 120 2.78 8.64 -0.50
CA ALA A 120 1.54 9.04 0.19
C ALA A 120 0.54 7.90 0.29
N VAL A 121 0.30 7.18 -0.82
CA VAL A 121 -0.63 6.04 -0.84
C VAL A 121 -0.09 4.87 -0.02
N CYS A 122 1.22 4.59 -0.08
CA CYS A 122 1.86 3.56 0.74
C CYS A 122 1.72 3.87 2.25
N LEU A 123 1.95 5.11 2.67
CA LEU A 123 1.79 5.53 4.06
C LEU A 123 0.34 5.33 4.53
N PHE A 124 -0.62 5.82 3.75
CA PHE A 124 -2.04 5.66 4.03
C PHE A 124 -2.42 4.19 4.15
N THR A 125 -2.07 3.38 3.15
CA THR A 125 -2.34 1.93 3.12
C THR A 125 -1.73 1.21 4.31
N SER A 126 -0.50 1.56 4.69
CA SER A 126 0.18 0.96 5.84
C SER A 126 -0.60 1.14 7.15
N CYS A 127 -1.21 2.30 7.35
CA CYS A 127 -2.01 2.57 8.55
C CYS A 127 -3.31 1.76 8.57
N TYR A 128 -3.98 1.59 7.43
CA TYR A 128 -5.16 0.74 7.32
C TYR A 128 -4.81 -0.74 7.47
N MET A 129 -3.71 -1.21 6.87
CA MET A 129 -3.21 -2.56 7.06
C MET A 129 -2.84 -2.83 8.52
N ALA A 130 -2.25 -1.86 9.22
CA ALA A 130 -1.95 -1.99 10.64
C ALA A 130 -3.20 -2.27 11.48
N GLU A 131 -4.32 -1.63 11.16
CA GLU A 131 -5.58 -1.87 11.86
C GLU A 131 -6.20 -3.23 11.53
N ILE A 132 -6.13 -3.66 10.26
CA ILE A 132 -6.54 -5.01 9.84
C ILE A 132 -5.71 -6.06 10.57
N VAL A 133 -4.39 -5.89 10.63
CA VAL A 133 -3.48 -6.80 11.36
C VAL A 133 -3.79 -6.80 12.84
N ARG A 134 -4.04 -5.63 13.45
CA ARG A 134 -4.43 -5.53 14.86
C ARG A 134 -5.69 -6.32 15.15
N SER A 135 -6.73 -6.16 14.32
CA SER A 135 -8.00 -6.87 14.49
C SER A 135 -7.85 -8.38 14.34
N GLY A 136 -7.07 -8.85 13.36
CA GLY A 136 -6.78 -10.26 13.19
C GLY A 136 -5.99 -10.88 14.34
N LEU A 137 -5.02 -10.15 14.89
CA LEU A 137 -4.27 -10.58 16.07
C LEU A 137 -5.17 -10.64 17.33
N GLN A 138 -6.17 -9.79 17.44
CA GLN A 138 -7.12 -9.81 18.54
C GLN A 138 -8.14 -10.97 18.43
N ALA A 139 -8.37 -11.47 17.24
CA ALA A 139 -9.24 -12.63 17.01
C ALA A 139 -8.63 -13.95 17.49
N ILE A 140 -7.32 -13.99 17.73
CA ILE A 140 -6.64 -15.22 18.20
C ILE A 140 -6.93 -15.45 19.69
N PRO A 141 -7.45 -16.64 20.07
CA PRO A 141 -7.70 -16.99 21.46
C PRO A 141 -6.42 -16.93 22.32
N LYS A 142 -6.54 -16.44 23.55
CA LYS A 142 -5.41 -16.36 24.51
C LYS A 142 -4.71 -17.70 24.72
N GLY A 143 -5.45 -18.80 24.70
CA GLY A 143 -4.90 -20.14 24.83
C GLY A 143 -3.84 -20.51 23.78
N GLN A 144 -3.86 -19.89 22.59
CA GLN A 144 -2.81 -20.10 21.59
C GLN A 144 -1.47 -19.47 22.02
N PHE A 145 -1.52 -18.32 22.67
CA PHE A 145 -0.33 -17.68 23.24
C PHE A 145 0.20 -18.48 24.45
N GLU A 146 -0.70 -18.95 25.31
CA GLU A 146 -0.36 -19.75 26.49
C GLU A 146 0.23 -21.10 26.10
N ALA A 147 -0.35 -21.79 25.12
CA ALA A 147 0.16 -23.05 24.59
C ALA A 147 1.56 -22.88 23.98
N ALA A 148 1.79 -21.82 23.20
CA ALA A 148 3.10 -21.53 22.64
C ALA A 148 4.14 -21.28 23.72
N SER A 149 3.78 -20.56 24.79
CA SER A 149 4.66 -20.30 25.93
C SER A 149 4.96 -21.59 26.70
N SER A 150 3.98 -22.50 26.85
CA SER A 150 4.13 -23.76 27.59
C SER A 150 5.13 -24.72 26.95
N ILE A 151 5.29 -24.66 25.62
CA ILE A 151 6.32 -25.43 24.88
C ILE A 151 7.66 -24.67 24.75
N GLY A 152 7.84 -23.55 25.48
CA GLY A 152 9.09 -22.81 25.56
C GLY A 152 9.38 -21.88 24.38
N LEU A 153 8.39 -21.56 23.52
CA LEU A 153 8.60 -20.61 22.43
C LEU A 153 8.75 -19.19 22.97
N GLY A 154 9.81 -18.51 22.55
CA GLY A 154 9.99 -17.09 22.79
C GLY A 154 8.96 -16.24 22.00
N TYR A 155 8.82 -14.96 22.34
CA TYR A 155 7.83 -14.06 21.75
C TYR A 155 7.83 -14.08 20.21
N TRP A 156 8.97 -13.91 19.57
CA TRP A 156 9.09 -13.88 18.12
C TRP A 156 8.79 -15.24 17.45
N GLN A 157 9.18 -16.33 18.12
CA GLN A 157 8.87 -17.69 17.64
C GLN A 157 7.38 -17.97 17.76
N SER A 158 6.78 -17.64 18.89
CA SER A 158 5.33 -17.78 19.12
C SER A 158 4.56 -16.95 18.09
N MET A 159 4.99 -15.70 17.86
CA MET A 159 4.35 -14.81 16.90
C MET A 159 4.48 -15.33 15.47
N GLY A 160 5.67 -15.72 15.04
CA GLY A 160 5.92 -16.17 13.66
C GLY A 160 5.39 -17.56 13.33
N LEU A 161 5.46 -18.50 14.27
CA LEU A 161 5.13 -19.91 14.02
C LEU A 161 3.68 -20.28 14.35
N VAL A 162 3.06 -19.59 15.32
CA VAL A 162 1.74 -19.96 15.84
C VAL A 162 0.71 -18.87 15.57
N VAL A 163 0.95 -17.66 16.02
CA VAL A 163 -0.06 -16.61 16.06
C VAL A 163 -0.29 -15.99 14.70
N MET A 164 0.79 -15.52 14.03
CA MET A 164 0.67 -14.78 12.77
C MET A 164 0.05 -15.63 11.64
N PRO A 165 0.42 -16.92 11.43
CA PRO A 165 -0.23 -17.75 10.41
C PRO A 165 -1.73 -17.93 10.62
N GLN A 166 -2.17 -18.02 11.89
CA GLN A 166 -3.59 -18.11 12.22
C GLN A 166 -4.28 -16.75 12.02
N ALA A 167 -3.68 -15.65 12.50
CA ALA A 167 -4.21 -14.32 12.36
C ALA A 167 -4.37 -13.92 10.89
N LEU A 168 -3.43 -14.27 10.01
CA LEU A 168 -3.51 -14.01 8.58
C LEU A 168 -4.77 -14.61 7.93
N LYS A 169 -5.19 -15.81 8.36
CA LYS A 169 -6.42 -16.42 7.84
C LYS A 169 -7.67 -15.56 8.12
N PHE A 170 -7.74 -14.95 9.30
CA PHE A 170 -8.83 -14.03 9.65
C PHE A 170 -8.73 -12.69 8.96
N MET A 171 -7.51 -12.27 8.62
CA MET A 171 -7.26 -10.98 7.97
C MET A 171 -7.46 -10.99 6.46
N ILE A 172 -7.24 -12.15 5.78
CA ILE A 172 -7.26 -12.26 4.32
C ILE A 172 -8.48 -11.59 3.68
N PRO A 173 -9.73 -11.80 4.11
CA PRO A 173 -10.88 -11.16 3.48
C PRO A 173 -10.81 -9.63 3.54
N ASN A 174 -10.40 -9.07 4.69
CA ASN A 174 -10.28 -7.63 4.88
C ASN A 174 -9.09 -7.05 4.11
N ILE A 175 -7.98 -7.80 4.00
CA ILE A 175 -6.81 -7.42 3.19
C ILE A 175 -7.23 -7.31 1.71
N VAL A 176 -7.92 -8.33 1.20
CA VAL A 176 -8.40 -8.34 -0.20
C VAL A 176 -9.37 -7.18 -0.44
N SER A 177 -10.35 -6.97 0.43
CA SER A 177 -11.28 -5.85 0.33
C SER A 177 -10.57 -4.48 0.35
N SER A 178 -9.55 -4.34 1.19
CA SER A 178 -8.75 -3.12 1.26
C SER A 178 -7.94 -2.89 -0.01
N PHE A 179 -7.39 -3.94 -0.61
CA PHE A 179 -6.65 -3.84 -1.87
C PHE A 179 -7.56 -3.46 -3.04
N ILE A 180 -8.75 -4.02 -3.10
CA ILE A 180 -9.77 -3.60 -4.08
C ILE A 180 -10.14 -2.13 -3.87
N GLY A 181 -10.29 -1.71 -2.61
CA GLY A 181 -10.54 -0.30 -2.27
C GLY A 181 -9.43 0.61 -2.78
N ILE A 182 -8.17 0.30 -2.47
CA ILE A 182 -7.01 1.10 -2.90
C ILE A 182 -6.90 1.18 -4.43
N PHE A 183 -7.18 0.08 -5.13
CA PHE A 183 -7.21 0.08 -6.59
C PHE A 183 -8.24 1.10 -7.13
N LYS A 184 -9.40 1.21 -6.49
CA LYS A 184 -10.44 2.19 -6.84
C LYS A 184 -10.05 3.61 -6.38
N ASP A 185 -9.41 3.75 -5.24
CA ASP A 185 -8.97 5.03 -4.67
C ASP A 185 -7.86 5.70 -5.50
N THR A 186 -7.19 4.97 -6.41
CA THR A 186 -6.27 5.59 -7.37
C THR A 186 -6.94 6.66 -8.23
N THR A 187 -8.26 6.66 -8.36
CA THR A 187 -9.00 7.74 -9.06
C THR A 187 -8.78 9.12 -8.44
N LEU A 188 -8.41 9.17 -7.15
CA LEU A 188 -8.13 10.42 -6.45
C LEU A 188 -6.84 11.11 -6.93
N VAL A 189 -5.92 10.39 -7.60
CA VAL A 189 -4.67 10.99 -8.11
C VAL A 189 -4.92 12.00 -9.23
N TYR A 190 -6.12 11.99 -9.82
CA TYR A 190 -6.54 13.00 -10.78
C TYR A 190 -6.44 14.43 -10.22
N ILE A 191 -6.73 14.60 -8.91
CA ILE A 191 -6.69 15.93 -8.27
C ILE A 191 -5.28 16.53 -8.24
N VAL A 192 -4.27 15.68 -8.25
CA VAL A 192 -2.86 16.10 -8.32
C VAL A 192 -2.33 16.12 -9.76
N GLY A 193 -3.24 16.02 -10.75
CA GLY A 193 -2.92 16.12 -12.17
C GLY A 193 -2.26 14.86 -12.77
N MET A 194 -2.53 13.69 -12.21
CA MET A 194 -2.15 12.40 -12.79
C MET A 194 -3.39 11.72 -13.37
N PHE A 195 -3.25 11.16 -14.56
CA PHE A 195 -4.37 10.55 -15.27
C PHE A 195 -4.40 9.03 -15.01
N ASP A 196 -5.21 8.61 -14.04
CA ASP A 196 -5.56 7.21 -13.83
C ASP A 196 -6.48 6.68 -14.95
N ILE A 197 -6.95 5.44 -14.80
CA ILE A 197 -7.83 4.83 -15.81
C ILE A 197 -9.12 5.63 -16.02
N LEU A 198 -9.77 6.13 -14.96
CA LEU A 198 -11.01 6.89 -15.06
C LEU A 198 -10.78 8.28 -15.65
N ALA A 199 -9.71 8.96 -15.24
CA ALA A 199 -9.35 10.25 -15.79
C ALA A 199 -8.98 10.15 -17.27
N MET A 200 -8.28 9.08 -17.67
CA MET A 200 -7.94 8.84 -19.07
C MET A 200 -9.21 8.55 -19.90
N THR A 201 -10.16 7.78 -19.36
CA THR A 201 -11.47 7.55 -19.99
C THR A 201 -12.20 8.86 -20.27
N ARG A 202 -12.24 9.77 -19.29
CA ARG A 202 -12.82 11.11 -19.46
C ARG A 202 -12.07 11.94 -20.50
N ALA A 203 -10.74 11.87 -20.50
CA ALA A 203 -9.92 12.58 -21.49
C ALA A 203 -10.21 12.06 -22.92
N MET A 204 -10.26 10.74 -23.09
CA MET A 204 -10.60 10.12 -24.38
C MET A 204 -11.97 10.56 -24.91
N SER A 205 -12.98 10.60 -24.05
CA SER A 205 -14.35 11.03 -24.48
C SER A 205 -14.41 12.49 -24.96
N ASN A 206 -13.44 13.32 -24.59
CA ASN A 206 -13.31 14.70 -25.05
C ASN A 206 -12.38 14.86 -26.26
N ASP A 207 -11.67 13.82 -26.65
CA ASP A 207 -10.77 13.86 -27.80
C ASP A 207 -11.54 13.82 -29.12
N VAL A 208 -11.01 14.50 -30.14
CA VAL A 208 -11.70 14.70 -31.41
C VAL A 208 -12.15 13.39 -32.10
N PRO A 209 -11.29 12.34 -32.17
CA PRO A 209 -11.67 11.05 -32.77
C PRO A 209 -12.79 10.32 -32.03
N TRP A 210 -12.95 10.56 -30.72
CA TRP A 210 -13.90 9.88 -29.83
C TRP A 210 -15.06 10.76 -29.38
N ARG A 211 -15.17 11.95 -29.95
CA ARG A 211 -16.21 12.91 -29.56
C ARG A 211 -17.62 12.39 -29.91
N GLY A 212 -18.38 12.11 -28.86
CA GLY A 212 -19.73 11.54 -28.97
C GLY A 212 -19.82 10.06 -28.61
N GLU A 213 -18.69 9.33 -28.55
CA GLU A 213 -18.62 7.94 -28.14
C GLU A 213 -18.30 7.88 -26.64
N PHE A 214 -19.33 8.10 -25.81
CA PHE A 214 -19.16 8.08 -24.33
C PHE A 214 -19.32 6.69 -23.74
N HIS A 215 -20.09 5.81 -24.40
CA HIS A 215 -20.51 4.56 -23.80
C HIS A 215 -19.37 3.53 -23.73
N GLU A 216 -18.57 3.37 -24.77
CA GLU A 216 -17.55 2.35 -24.88
C GLU A 216 -16.41 2.55 -23.85
N PRO A 217 -15.77 3.73 -23.75
CA PRO A 217 -14.69 3.93 -22.78
C PRO A 217 -15.18 3.77 -21.33
N PHE A 218 -16.39 4.29 -21.01
CA PHE A 218 -16.95 4.17 -19.68
C PHE A 218 -17.39 2.75 -19.35
N LEU A 219 -17.94 2.00 -20.32
CA LEU A 219 -18.29 0.59 -20.13
C LEU A 219 -17.05 -0.25 -19.83
N MET A 220 -15.95 -0.04 -20.57
CA MET A 220 -14.69 -0.73 -20.32
C MET A 220 -14.14 -0.43 -18.90
N THR A 221 -14.17 0.84 -18.53
CA THR A 221 -13.74 1.26 -17.17
C THR A 221 -14.65 0.67 -16.10
N ALA A 222 -15.97 0.66 -16.31
CA ALA A 222 -16.93 0.07 -15.39
C ALA A 222 -16.69 -1.43 -15.19
N ILE A 223 -16.38 -2.18 -16.26
CA ILE A 223 -16.05 -3.62 -16.17
C ILE A 223 -14.80 -3.82 -15.29
N ILE A 224 -13.76 -3.00 -15.46
CA ILE A 224 -12.52 -3.10 -14.66
C ILE A 224 -12.77 -2.78 -13.19
N PHE A 225 -13.63 -1.80 -12.89
CA PHE A 225 -13.97 -1.43 -11.51
C PHE A 225 -15.07 -2.28 -10.87
N PHE A 226 -15.75 -3.15 -11.65
CA PHE A 226 -16.79 -4.04 -11.13
C PHE A 226 -16.22 -5.17 -10.26
N VAL A 227 -14.96 -5.49 -10.41
CA VAL A 227 -14.25 -6.46 -9.58
C VAL A 227 -14.09 -5.93 -8.13
#